data_2ef049f98b6cee7b6ced233212281ed6
#
_entry.id   2ef049f98b6cee7b6ced233212281ed6
#
_cell.length_a   1.000
_cell.length_b   1.000
_cell.length_c   1.000
_cell.angle_alpha   90.00
_cell.angle_beta   90.00
_cell.angle_gamma   90.00
#
_symmetry.space_group_name_H-M   'P 1'
#
loop_
_entity.id
_entity.type
_entity.pdbx_description
1 polymer ?
#
loop_
_entity_poly.entity_id
_entity_poly.type
_entity_poly.pdbx_seq_one_letter_code
_entity_poly.pdbx_strand_id
1 'polypeptide(L)'
;MITARAGRPAFCAAAMDPISRVFWRRRRMTSPMGGEISGPASERAVLTAPPAPERSAAPAPGRDGRDPFFDNAKFLLLVLVVCAHFWADWINHSDAVRSAAAWVYSFHMPAFIVLSGYLSRSYTGRPDQVKRLITGVLVPYLIFETLYALVRQYVLDEGEIDITILQPWFVCWFLVALFIWRITTPVWRAVRWPVAVAVMISMLSGLTSNGNILQFARVLQFLPFFVLGLQLRREHFAWLRSRHIRVASAVVMCLALPVSYLVAPRLNDWEWFSWRHDYTELHVSLSFWFFMRIGLFVAAVVMTAAFFSLVPNRRTWFTVMGTRTMYALLLHPLLYRAAVDAGVYDRLESPWGKMALTAVAAVFAVVLMTAAVQRIFRPLVEPRLQRLMS
;
A
#
# COMPACT_ATOMS: atom_id res chain seq x y z
N MET A 1 2.40 61.04 15.06
CA MET A 1 2.35 62.05 13.98
C MET A 1 2.27 61.32 12.66
N ILE A 2 1.19 61.63 11.97
CA ILE A 2 0.84 61.45 10.54
C ILE A 2 0.53 59.98 10.11
N THR A 3 -0.67 59.50 10.14
CA THR A 3 -1.90 59.51 9.32
C THR A 3 -1.72 59.61 7.80
N ALA A 4 -2.23 58.58 7.08
CA ALA A 4 -3.11 58.70 5.90
C ALA A 4 -3.21 57.30 5.22
N ARG A 5 -4.37 56.68 5.22
CA ARG A 5 -5.56 56.73 4.34
C ARG A 5 -5.32 56.13 2.94
N ALA A 6 -5.87 54.96 2.72
CA ALA A 6 -7.04 54.69 1.85
C ALA A 6 -6.79 54.66 0.34
N GLY A 7 -7.28 53.59 -0.30
CA GLY A 7 -7.44 53.49 -1.74
C GLY A 7 -7.87 52.13 -2.23
N ARG A 8 -9.17 51.78 -2.11
CA ARG A 8 -9.80 50.83 -3.07
C ARG A 8 -10.09 51.59 -4.37
N PRO A 9 -10.07 50.92 -5.49
CA PRO A 9 -11.27 51.03 -6.31
C PRO A 9 -11.85 49.66 -6.72
N ALA A 10 -13.12 49.78 -6.90
CA ALA A 10 -14.09 48.81 -7.35
C ALA A 10 -14.13 48.68 -8.89
N PHE A 11 -14.88 47.66 -9.31
CA PHE A 11 -15.58 47.52 -10.60
C PHE A 11 -14.80 47.12 -11.86
N CYS A 12 -15.08 45.90 -12.35
CA CYS A 12 -15.74 45.77 -13.64
C CYS A 12 -16.46 44.42 -13.72
N ALA A 13 -17.77 44.48 -13.70
CA ALA A 13 -18.68 43.43 -14.16
C ALA A 13 -18.96 43.68 -15.64
N ALA A 14 -18.83 42.66 -16.46
CA ALA A 14 -19.43 42.44 -17.80
C ALA A 14 -18.80 41.12 -18.33
N ALA A 15 -19.46 40.16 -18.96
CA ALA A 15 -20.77 40.11 -19.56
C ALA A 15 -21.18 38.65 -19.63
N MET A 16 -22.42 38.38 -19.35
CA MET A 16 -23.11 37.13 -19.75
C MET A 16 -23.32 37.17 -21.24
N ASP A 17 -23.13 36.03 -21.90
CA ASP A 17 -23.80 35.80 -23.18
C ASP A 17 -24.36 34.36 -23.24
N PRO A 18 -25.60 34.19 -23.73
CA PRO A 18 -26.38 32.96 -23.60
C PRO A 18 -26.53 32.25 -24.95
N ILE A 19 -26.03 31.06 -25.05
CA ILE A 19 -26.39 30.07 -26.11
C ILE A 19 -26.26 28.70 -25.42
N SER A 20 -27.21 27.83 -25.29
CA SER A 20 -28.32 27.43 -26.14
C SER A 20 -29.25 26.50 -25.37
N ARG A 21 -30.50 26.86 -25.31
CA ARG A 21 -31.60 25.89 -25.13
C ARG A 21 -31.94 25.35 -26.52
N VAL A 22 -31.76 24.07 -26.75
CA VAL A 22 -32.52 23.35 -27.80
C VAL A 22 -32.55 21.86 -27.53
N PHE A 23 -33.76 21.35 -27.47
CA PHE A 23 -34.25 19.99 -27.77
C PHE A 23 -34.20 18.90 -26.69
N TRP A 24 -35.26 18.92 -25.85
CA TRP A 24 -35.94 17.71 -25.44
C TRP A 24 -37.31 17.66 -26.11
N ARG A 25 -37.47 16.88 -27.19
CA ARG A 25 -38.77 16.48 -27.75
C ARG A 25 -39.10 15.07 -27.28
N ARG A 26 -40.07 14.96 -26.36
CA ARG A 26 -40.83 13.75 -26.12
C ARG A 26 -41.54 13.33 -27.40
N ARG A 27 -41.35 12.10 -27.88
CA ARG A 27 -42.35 11.42 -28.71
C ARG A 27 -43.03 10.34 -27.87
N ARG A 28 -44.25 10.62 -27.46
CA ARG A 28 -45.27 9.59 -27.23
C ARG A 28 -45.80 9.20 -28.59
N MET A 29 -45.86 7.90 -28.90
CA MET A 29 -46.74 7.40 -29.95
C MET A 29 -47.53 6.24 -29.35
N THR A 30 -48.81 6.42 -29.43
CA THR A 30 -49.97 5.61 -29.13
C THR A 30 -50.01 4.35 -29.99
N SER A 31 -50.46 3.26 -29.37
CA SER A 31 -50.94 2.04 -30.05
C SER A 31 -52.17 2.32 -30.90
N PRO A 32 -52.41 1.50 -31.92
CA PRO A 32 -53.77 1.03 -32.13
C PRO A 32 -53.86 -0.51 -32.22
N MET A 33 -55.03 -0.94 -31.81
CA MET A 33 -55.56 -2.30 -31.80
C MET A 33 -55.75 -2.92 -33.19
N GLY A 34 -55.75 -4.27 -33.19
CA GLY A 34 -56.74 -5.05 -33.92
C GLY A 34 -56.26 -5.76 -35.17
N GLY A 35 -56.40 -7.09 -35.17
CA GLY A 35 -56.39 -7.92 -36.36
C GLY A 35 -55.99 -9.36 -36.12
N GLU A 36 -56.95 -10.20 -35.66
CA GLU A 36 -56.87 -11.66 -35.75
C GLU A 36 -56.90 -12.07 -37.21
N ILE A 37 -55.91 -12.89 -37.64
CA ILE A 37 -56.05 -13.77 -38.82
C ILE A 37 -55.44 -15.12 -38.46
N SER A 38 -56.32 -16.10 -38.32
CA SER A 38 -56.03 -17.53 -38.23
C SER A 38 -55.58 -18.09 -39.58
N GLY A 39 -54.42 -18.77 -39.59
CA GLY A 39 -53.93 -19.56 -40.73
C GLY A 39 -53.17 -20.78 -40.26
N PRO A 40 -53.13 -21.90 -40.99
CA PRO A 40 -52.92 -23.23 -40.44
C PRO A 40 -51.46 -23.59 -40.17
N ALA A 41 -51.31 -24.47 -39.18
CA ALA A 41 -50.06 -25.05 -38.68
C ALA A 41 -49.23 -25.69 -39.83
N SER A 42 -48.00 -25.23 -39.99
CA SER A 42 -46.98 -25.95 -40.72
C SER A 42 -45.93 -26.42 -39.71
N GLU A 43 -45.83 -27.72 -39.62
CA GLU A 43 -44.81 -28.46 -38.86
C GLU A 43 -43.40 -28.03 -39.33
N ARG A 44 -42.72 -27.24 -38.51
CA ARG A 44 -41.28 -27.00 -38.69
C ARG A 44 -40.51 -27.94 -37.77
N ALA A 45 -39.78 -28.83 -38.40
CA ALA A 45 -38.76 -29.67 -37.77
C ALA A 45 -37.81 -28.79 -36.96
N VAL A 46 -37.75 -29.06 -35.66
CA VAL A 46 -36.78 -28.46 -34.74
C VAL A 46 -35.42 -29.14 -34.98
N LEU A 47 -34.58 -28.52 -35.78
CA LEU A 47 -33.16 -28.85 -35.84
C LEU A 47 -32.53 -28.41 -34.50
N THR A 48 -32.34 -29.35 -33.59
CA THR A 48 -31.57 -29.15 -32.39
C THR A 48 -30.12 -28.83 -32.76
N ALA A 49 -29.71 -27.56 -32.56
CA ALA A 49 -28.31 -27.17 -32.64
C ALA A 49 -27.49 -27.92 -31.58
N PRO A 50 -26.25 -28.34 -31.87
CA PRO A 50 -25.40 -28.96 -30.88
C PRO A 50 -25.14 -28.02 -29.69
N PRO A 51 -25.05 -28.52 -28.47
CA PRO A 51 -24.79 -27.69 -27.29
C PRO A 51 -23.47 -26.95 -27.49
N ALA A 52 -23.48 -25.63 -27.28
CA ALA A 52 -22.29 -24.81 -27.28
C ALA A 52 -21.30 -25.33 -26.22
N PRO A 53 -19.97 -25.32 -26.48
CA PRO A 53 -18.99 -25.78 -25.50
C PRO A 53 -19.15 -24.98 -24.22
N GLU A 54 -19.34 -25.67 -23.09
CA GLU A 54 -19.39 -25.10 -21.75
C GLU A 54 -18.13 -24.26 -21.55
N ARG A 55 -18.31 -22.94 -21.59
CA ARG A 55 -17.27 -22.03 -21.11
C ARG A 55 -17.09 -22.35 -19.65
N SER A 56 -15.92 -22.90 -19.31
CA SER A 56 -15.46 -23.10 -17.94
C SER A 56 -15.80 -21.85 -17.13
N ALA A 57 -16.82 -21.97 -16.30
CA ALA A 57 -17.29 -20.86 -15.45
C ALA A 57 -16.13 -20.43 -14.57
N ALA A 58 -15.77 -19.16 -14.64
CA ALA A 58 -14.85 -18.56 -13.69
C ALA A 58 -15.36 -18.85 -12.27
N PRO A 59 -14.49 -19.24 -11.31
CA PRO A 59 -14.94 -19.60 -9.98
C PRO A 59 -15.76 -18.44 -9.39
N ALA A 60 -16.95 -18.78 -8.89
CA ALA A 60 -17.91 -17.85 -8.32
C ALA A 60 -17.24 -16.99 -7.23
N PRO A 61 -17.47 -15.68 -7.18
CA PRO A 61 -16.98 -14.84 -6.09
C PRO A 61 -17.53 -15.39 -4.78
N GLY A 62 -16.64 -15.64 -3.81
CA GLY A 62 -17.04 -16.12 -2.49
C GLY A 62 -18.09 -15.19 -1.85
N ARG A 63 -18.86 -15.69 -0.90
CA ARG A 63 -20.01 -15.04 -0.25
C ARG A 63 -19.83 -13.54 0.11
N ASP A 64 -18.59 -13.02 0.21
CA ASP A 64 -18.29 -11.63 0.55
C ASP A 64 -17.85 -10.77 -0.64
N GLY A 65 -17.88 -11.27 -1.88
CA GLY A 65 -17.48 -10.52 -3.09
C GLY A 65 -15.99 -10.06 -3.13
N ARG A 66 -15.19 -10.44 -2.13
CA ARG A 66 -13.77 -10.09 -2.02
C ARG A 66 -12.90 -11.08 -2.77
N ASP A 67 -11.88 -10.56 -3.48
CA ASP A 67 -10.89 -11.40 -4.17
C ASP A 67 -9.84 -11.88 -3.15
N PRO A 68 -9.73 -13.22 -2.93
CA PRO A 68 -8.78 -13.80 -1.96
C PRO A 68 -7.33 -13.42 -2.24
N PHE A 69 -6.98 -13.15 -3.49
CA PHE A 69 -5.64 -12.76 -3.90
C PHE A 69 -5.09 -11.56 -3.11
N PHE A 70 -5.89 -10.51 -2.96
CA PHE A 70 -5.45 -9.30 -2.28
C PHE A 70 -5.29 -9.49 -0.77
N ASP A 71 -6.15 -10.29 -0.16
CA ASP A 71 -6.02 -10.62 1.26
C ASP A 71 -4.82 -11.55 1.51
N ASN A 72 -4.57 -12.51 0.62
CA ASN A 72 -3.39 -13.36 0.68
C ASN A 72 -2.10 -12.53 0.51
N ALA A 73 -2.07 -11.59 -0.44
CA ALA A 73 -0.92 -10.70 -0.64
C ALA A 73 -0.61 -9.86 0.61
N LYS A 74 -1.64 -9.24 1.22
CA LYS A 74 -1.47 -8.47 2.46
C LYS A 74 -0.92 -9.31 3.61
N PHE A 75 -1.45 -10.53 3.79
CA PHE A 75 -0.97 -11.43 4.83
C PHE A 75 0.51 -11.76 4.64
N LEU A 76 0.90 -12.24 3.45
CA LEU A 76 2.29 -12.62 3.17
C LEU A 76 3.25 -11.44 3.33
N LEU A 77 2.89 -10.26 2.81
CA LEU A 77 3.70 -9.06 2.95
C LEU A 77 3.88 -8.67 4.42
N LEU A 78 2.82 -8.76 5.22
CA LEU A 78 2.94 -8.37 6.62
C LEU A 78 3.76 -9.34 7.46
N VAL A 79 3.68 -10.64 7.18
CA VAL A 79 4.60 -11.61 7.80
C VAL A 79 6.06 -11.25 7.49
N LEU A 80 6.36 -10.90 6.22
CA LEU A 80 7.70 -10.46 5.83
C LEU A 80 8.12 -9.16 6.51
N VAL A 81 7.19 -8.19 6.65
CA VAL A 81 7.45 -6.93 7.39
C VAL A 81 7.86 -7.22 8.83
N VAL A 82 7.09 -8.05 9.54
CA VAL A 82 7.38 -8.38 10.93
C VAL A 82 8.73 -9.10 11.05
N CYS A 83 8.98 -10.14 10.24
CA CYS A 83 10.27 -10.82 10.26
C CYS A 83 11.44 -9.86 9.99
N ALA A 84 11.32 -9.00 8.98
CA ALA A 84 12.37 -8.05 8.61
C ALA A 84 12.64 -7.01 9.72
N HIS A 85 11.63 -6.59 10.47
CA HIS A 85 11.82 -5.70 11.61
C HIS A 85 12.52 -6.40 12.79
N PHE A 86 12.24 -7.69 13.02
CA PHE A 86 12.96 -8.47 14.02
C PHE A 86 14.43 -8.78 13.63
N TRP A 87 14.83 -8.51 12.40
CA TRP A 87 16.24 -8.61 11.98
C TRP A 87 17.04 -7.32 12.20
N ALA A 88 16.37 -6.20 12.56
CA ALA A 88 16.96 -4.86 12.55
C ALA A 88 18.28 -4.76 13.33
N ASP A 89 18.35 -5.35 14.54
CA ASP A 89 19.56 -5.30 15.37
C ASP A 89 20.74 -6.10 14.78
N TRP A 90 20.47 -7.10 13.94
CA TRP A 90 21.53 -7.93 13.35
C TRP A 90 21.96 -7.51 11.95
N ILE A 91 21.26 -6.54 11.32
CA ILE A 91 21.57 -6.11 9.95
C ILE A 91 23.01 -5.62 9.80
N ASN A 92 23.54 -4.94 10.82
CA ASN A 92 24.89 -4.41 10.78
C ASN A 92 25.96 -5.38 11.31
N HIS A 93 25.55 -6.54 11.87
CA HIS A 93 26.45 -7.51 12.50
C HIS A 93 26.44 -8.88 11.81
N SER A 94 25.65 -9.07 10.73
CA SER A 94 25.54 -10.34 10.04
C SER A 94 25.22 -10.16 8.56
N ASP A 95 26.16 -10.51 7.70
CA ASP A 95 25.99 -10.45 6.25
C ASP A 95 24.81 -11.30 5.76
N ALA A 96 24.58 -12.46 6.36
CA ALA A 96 23.47 -13.32 6.03
C ALA A 96 22.11 -12.64 6.33
N VAL A 97 21.98 -12.01 7.51
CA VAL A 97 20.77 -11.27 7.90
C VAL A 97 20.61 -10.02 7.04
N ARG A 98 21.70 -9.26 6.82
CA ARG A 98 21.70 -8.08 5.94
C ARG A 98 21.23 -8.42 4.54
N SER A 99 21.68 -9.55 4.00
CA SER A 99 21.32 -10.03 2.67
C SER A 99 19.87 -10.48 2.59
N ALA A 100 19.38 -11.22 3.59
CA ALA A 100 17.98 -11.62 3.69
C ALA A 100 17.07 -10.39 3.83
N ALA A 101 17.48 -9.43 4.66
CA ALA A 101 16.77 -8.17 4.82
C ALA A 101 16.75 -7.38 3.51
N ALA A 102 17.87 -7.23 2.80
CA ALA A 102 17.93 -6.54 1.51
C ALA A 102 17.00 -7.18 0.47
N TRP A 103 16.96 -8.51 0.45
CA TRP A 103 16.03 -9.25 -0.42
C TRP A 103 14.56 -8.90 -0.08
N VAL A 104 14.16 -8.89 1.18
CA VAL A 104 12.80 -8.52 1.61
C VAL A 104 12.53 -7.05 1.34
N TYR A 105 13.44 -6.15 1.73
CA TYR A 105 13.27 -4.69 1.60
C TYR A 105 13.22 -4.23 0.14
N SER A 106 13.77 -5.01 -0.80
CA SER A 106 13.69 -4.69 -2.22
C SER A 106 12.25 -4.67 -2.76
N PHE A 107 11.29 -5.37 -2.13
CA PHE A 107 9.93 -5.45 -2.67
C PHE A 107 8.78 -5.33 -1.66
N HIS A 108 8.97 -5.64 -0.37
CA HIS A 108 7.83 -5.75 0.55
C HIS A 108 7.05 -4.44 0.70
N MET A 109 7.75 -3.29 0.89
CA MET A 109 7.08 -1.98 0.95
C MET A 109 6.59 -1.54 -0.43
N PRO A 110 7.36 -1.59 -1.52
CA PRO A 110 6.84 -1.34 -2.86
C PRO A 110 5.58 -2.14 -3.18
N ALA A 111 5.55 -3.44 -2.90
CA ALA A 111 4.38 -4.29 -3.14
C ALA A 111 3.17 -3.88 -2.29
N PHE A 112 3.39 -3.58 -1.00
CA PHE A 112 2.33 -3.10 -0.11
C PHE A 112 1.73 -1.78 -0.59
N ILE A 113 2.58 -0.88 -1.08
CA ILE A 113 2.18 0.45 -1.57
C ILE A 113 1.47 0.34 -2.93
N VAL A 114 1.96 -0.48 -3.86
CA VAL A 114 1.25 -0.80 -5.13
C VAL A 114 -0.13 -1.35 -4.84
N LEU A 115 -0.24 -2.29 -3.90
CA LEU A 115 -1.53 -2.86 -3.48
C LEU A 115 -2.44 -1.80 -2.88
N SER A 116 -1.90 -0.90 -2.05
CA SER A 116 -2.65 0.21 -1.45
C SER A 116 -3.16 1.19 -2.52
N GLY A 117 -2.35 1.50 -3.54
CA GLY A 117 -2.75 2.29 -4.70
C GLY A 117 -3.88 1.62 -5.48
N TYR A 118 -3.73 0.33 -5.79
CA TYR A 118 -4.76 -0.44 -6.48
C TYR A 118 -6.11 -0.41 -5.74
N LEU A 119 -6.10 -0.62 -4.43
CA LEU A 119 -7.31 -0.60 -3.59
C LEU A 119 -7.88 0.82 -3.40
N SER A 120 -7.10 1.85 -3.69
CA SER A 120 -7.53 3.25 -3.61
C SER A 120 -8.15 3.79 -4.90
N ARG A 121 -8.24 3.00 -5.96
CA ARG A 121 -8.76 3.43 -7.28
C ARG A 121 -10.20 3.96 -7.25
N SER A 122 -11.04 3.52 -6.33
CA SER A 122 -12.41 3.99 -6.17
C SER A 122 -12.55 5.26 -5.33
N TYR A 123 -11.43 5.76 -4.77
CA TYR A 123 -11.45 6.98 -3.96
C TYR A 123 -11.60 8.21 -4.85
N THR A 124 -12.63 9.01 -4.62
CA THR A 124 -12.96 10.22 -5.37
C THR A 124 -13.03 11.48 -4.50
N GLY A 125 -12.72 11.37 -3.20
CA GLY A 125 -12.79 12.50 -2.25
C GLY A 125 -14.19 12.81 -1.73
N ARG A 126 -15.18 11.91 -1.91
CA ARG A 126 -16.52 12.13 -1.35
C ARG A 126 -16.47 12.20 0.18
N PRO A 127 -17.37 12.98 0.83
CA PRO A 127 -17.36 13.16 2.29
C PRO A 127 -17.36 11.84 3.07
N ASP A 128 -18.14 10.85 2.62
CA ASP A 128 -18.18 9.51 3.22
C ASP A 128 -16.84 8.75 3.11
N GLN A 129 -16.11 8.96 2.01
CA GLN A 129 -14.77 8.37 1.82
C GLN A 129 -13.71 9.09 2.66
N VAL A 130 -13.81 10.42 2.76
CA VAL A 130 -12.90 11.22 3.61
C VAL A 130 -13.12 10.86 5.09
N LYS A 131 -14.37 10.76 5.55
CA LYS A 131 -14.68 10.29 6.91
C LYS A 131 -14.06 8.91 7.20
N ARG A 132 -14.19 7.95 6.29
CA ARG A 132 -13.57 6.62 6.43
C ARG A 132 -12.04 6.67 6.40
N LEU A 133 -11.46 7.57 5.63
CA LEU A 133 -10.01 7.76 5.58
C LEU A 133 -9.48 8.33 6.91
N ILE A 134 -10.15 9.32 7.46
CA ILE A 134 -9.81 9.90 8.76
C ILE A 134 -9.96 8.85 9.86
N THR A 135 -11.11 8.20 9.98
CA THR A 135 -11.38 7.23 11.06
C THR A 135 -10.59 5.93 10.94
N GLY A 136 -10.26 5.51 9.73
CA GLY A 136 -9.56 4.23 9.49
C GLY A 136 -8.06 4.34 9.30
N VAL A 137 -7.50 5.55 9.16
CA VAL A 137 -6.06 5.75 8.95
C VAL A 137 -5.50 6.83 9.88
N LEU A 138 -6.05 8.04 9.84
CA LEU A 138 -5.49 9.16 10.60
C LEU A 138 -5.70 8.99 12.12
N VAL A 139 -6.88 8.57 12.54
CA VAL A 139 -7.15 8.36 13.98
C VAL A 139 -6.33 7.22 14.56
N PRO A 140 -6.24 6.03 13.95
CA PRO A 140 -5.29 5.01 14.38
C PRO A 140 -3.83 5.51 14.44
N TYR A 141 -3.42 6.32 13.46
CA TYR A 141 -2.11 6.95 13.49
C TYR A 141 -1.90 7.76 14.78
N LEU A 142 -2.81 8.69 15.09
CA LEU A 142 -2.71 9.55 16.27
C LEU A 142 -2.71 8.73 17.57
N ILE A 143 -3.55 7.70 17.66
CA ILE A 143 -3.62 6.82 18.83
C ILE A 143 -2.31 6.07 19.04
N PHE A 144 -1.77 5.46 17.98
CA PHE A 144 -0.58 4.63 18.11
C PHE A 144 0.70 5.45 18.23
N GLU A 145 0.79 6.62 17.58
CA GLU A 145 1.92 7.53 17.76
C GLU A 145 2.01 7.99 19.22
N THR A 146 0.87 8.39 19.81
CA THR A 146 0.80 8.74 21.24
C THR A 146 1.12 7.54 22.12
N LEU A 147 0.57 6.37 21.82
CA LEU A 147 0.82 5.15 22.59
C LEU A 147 2.31 4.76 22.57
N TYR A 148 2.94 4.81 21.41
CA TYR A 148 4.37 4.51 21.30
C TYR A 148 5.23 5.51 22.06
N ALA A 149 4.91 6.81 21.97
CA ALA A 149 5.63 7.82 22.76
C ALA A 149 5.52 7.56 24.26
N LEU A 150 4.30 7.26 24.75
CA LEU A 150 4.08 6.93 26.16
C LEU A 150 4.81 5.66 26.59
N VAL A 151 4.79 4.59 25.77
CA VAL A 151 5.50 3.36 26.08
C VAL A 151 7.00 3.60 26.12
N ARG A 152 7.57 4.33 25.18
CA ARG A 152 9.00 4.66 25.14
C ARG A 152 9.44 5.46 26.35
N GLN A 153 8.66 6.44 26.76
CA GLN A 153 8.97 7.31 27.88
C GLN A 153 8.80 6.64 29.26
N TYR A 154 7.67 5.94 29.46
CA TYR A 154 7.30 5.46 30.81
C TYR A 154 7.53 3.98 31.04
N VAL A 155 7.68 3.17 29.99
CA VAL A 155 7.90 1.73 30.12
C VAL A 155 9.31 1.34 29.77
N LEU A 156 9.91 1.98 28.74
CA LEU A 156 11.25 1.66 28.25
C LEU A 156 12.32 2.62 28.76
N ASP A 157 11.94 3.65 29.53
CA ASP A 157 12.83 4.65 30.13
C ASP A 157 13.85 5.27 29.14
N GLU A 158 13.40 5.53 27.91
CA GLU A 158 14.23 6.13 26.85
C GLU A 158 14.50 7.64 27.08
N GLY A 159 14.21 8.18 28.27
CA GLY A 159 14.37 9.58 28.64
C GLY A 159 13.16 10.45 28.23
N GLU A 160 13.35 11.78 28.31
CA GLU A 160 12.30 12.72 27.88
C GLU A 160 12.13 12.63 26.36
N ILE A 161 10.95 12.23 25.93
CA ILE A 161 10.59 12.12 24.53
C ILE A 161 9.60 13.24 24.20
N ASP A 162 9.94 14.06 23.22
CA ASP A 162 8.99 15.01 22.64
C ASP A 162 7.86 14.25 21.97
N ILE A 163 6.67 14.31 22.57
CA ILE A 163 5.46 13.72 21.96
C ILE A 163 5.06 14.60 20.79
N THR A 164 5.53 14.26 19.61
CA THR A 164 5.20 14.97 18.39
C THR A 164 4.51 14.06 17.38
N ILE A 165 3.33 14.49 16.96
CA ILE A 165 2.60 13.82 15.87
C ILE A 165 3.20 14.08 14.48
N LEU A 166 4.22 14.93 14.39
CA LEU A 166 4.86 15.32 13.13
C LEU A 166 6.09 14.45 12.79
N GLN A 167 6.55 13.61 13.72
CA GLN A 167 7.68 12.72 13.48
C GLN A 167 7.25 11.26 13.71
N PRO A 168 6.53 10.68 12.74
CA PRO A 168 5.96 9.34 12.90
C PRO A 168 7.03 8.30 13.21
N TRP A 169 6.83 7.61 14.33
CA TRP A 169 7.75 6.61 14.81
C TRP A 169 7.52 5.27 14.14
N PHE A 170 8.60 4.57 13.83
CA PHE A 170 8.67 3.21 13.31
C PHE A 170 7.72 2.99 12.10
N VAL A 171 6.60 2.26 12.27
CA VAL A 171 5.65 1.93 11.18
C VAL A 171 4.62 3.01 10.91
N CYS A 172 4.49 3.97 11.81
CA CYS A 172 3.45 5.02 11.70
C CYS A 172 3.59 5.90 10.47
N TRP A 173 4.82 6.02 9.92
CA TRP A 173 5.05 6.74 8.66
C TRP A 173 4.17 6.22 7.51
N PHE A 174 3.90 4.91 7.50
CA PHE A 174 3.09 4.31 6.43
C PHE A 174 1.62 4.77 6.48
N LEU A 175 1.06 4.99 7.69
CA LEU A 175 -0.30 5.51 7.83
C LEU A 175 -0.39 6.96 7.34
N VAL A 176 0.59 7.79 7.70
CA VAL A 176 0.70 9.17 7.20
C VAL A 176 0.82 9.18 5.69
N ALA A 177 1.74 8.40 5.14
CA ALA A 177 1.92 8.27 3.70
C ALA A 177 0.63 7.82 3.00
N LEU A 178 -0.03 6.78 3.53
CA LEU A 178 -1.29 6.27 2.99
C LEU A 178 -2.41 7.32 3.03
N PHE A 179 -2.47 8.13 4.10
CA PHE A 179 -3.42 9.23 4.20
C PHE A 179 -3.16 10.25 3.09
N ILE A 180 -1.92 10.73 2.94
CA ILE A 180 -1.52 11.71 1.93
C ILE A 180 -1.76 11.17 0.51
N TRP A 181 -1.34 9.95 0.21
CA TRP A 181 -1.52 9.35 -1.10
C TRP A 181 -3.00 9.15 -1.45
N ARG A 182 -3.84 8.75 -0.50
CA ARG A 182 -5.28 8.57 -0.75
C ARG A 182 -5.98 9.89 -0.99
N ILE A 183 -5.70 10.91 -0.17
CA ILE A 183 -6.36 12.21 -0.33
C ILE A 183 -5.95 12.88 -1.66
N THR A 184 -4.74 12.63 -2.16
CA THR A 184 -4.25 13.14 -3.44
C THR A 184 -4.64 12.28 -4.64
N THR A 185 -5.33 11.14 -4.46
CA THR A 185 -5.74 10.25 -5.57
C THR A 185 -6.49 10.96 -6.69
N PRO A 186 -7.43 11.91 -6.45
CA PRO A 186 -8.11 12.62 -7.52
C PRO A 186 -7.14 13.41 -8.43
N VAL A 187 -6.07 13.98 -7.87
CA VAL A 187 -5.04 14.71 -8.61
C VAL A 187 -4.33 13.78 -9.60
N TRP A 188 -3.92 12.58 -9.14
CA TRP A 188 -3.21 11.60 -9.99
C TRP A 188 -4.06 11.07 -11.15
N ARG A 189 -5.37 11.16 -11.06
CA ARG A 189 -6.28 10.81 -12.15
C ARG A 189 -6.39 11.90 -13.21
N ALA A 190 -6.19 13.15 -12.83
CA ALA A 190 -6.23 14.30 -13.74
C ALA A 190 -4.91 14.46 -14.52
N VAL A 191 -3.81 13.92 -14.03
CA VAL A 191 -2.50 14.01 -14.67
C VAL A 191 -2.41 13.03 -15.85
N ARG A 192 -1.93 13.52 -17.02
CA ARG A 192 -1.82 12.71 -18.25
C ARG A 192 -0.82 11.56 -18.14
N TRP A 193 0.32 11.77 -17.46
CA TRP A 193 1.43 10.81 -17.30
C TRP A 193 1.74 10.60 -15.82
N PRO A 194 0.79 10.07 -15.01
CA PRO A 194 0.88 10.14 -13.55
C PRO A 194 2.09 9.41 -13.00
N VAL A 195 2.44 8.24 -13.55
CA VAL A 195 3.62 7.48 -13.09
C VAL A 195 4.92 8.22 -13.40
N ALA A 196 5.06 8.79 -14.59
CA ALA A 196 6.26 9.54 -14.96
C ALA A 196 6.44 10.78 -14.07
N VAL A 197 5.36 11.52 -13.82
CA VAL A 197 5.37 12.68 -12.91
C VAL A 197 5.73 12.25 -11.49
N ALA A 198 5.16 11.14 -11.00
CA ALA A 198 5.49 10.61 -9.67
C ALA A 198 6.96 10.18 -9.57
N VAL A 199 7.52 9.54 -10.61
CA VAL A 199 8.95 9.19 -10.67
C VAL A 199 9.81 10.46 -10.65
N MET A 200 9.44 11.48 -11.43
CA MET A 200 10.15 12.76 -11.42
C MET A 200 10.14 13.39 -10.02
N ILE A 201 8.99 13.46 -9.34
CA ILE A 201 8.89 13.97 -7.98
C ILE A 201 9.77 13.14 -7.02
N SER A 202 9.74 11.82 -7.13
CA SER A 202 10.58 10.92 -6.33
C SER A 202 12.08 11.19 -6.53
N MET A 203 12.52 11.42 -7.77
CA MET A 203 13.92 11.74 -8.07
C MET A 203 14.30 13.14 -7.56
N LEU A 204 13.42 14.14 -7.73
CA LEU A 204 13.64 15.50 -7.22
C LEU A 204 13.69 15.55 -5.69
N SER A 205 12.93 14.68 -4.99
CA SER A 205 12.97 14.63 -3.52
C SER A 205 14.32 14.22 -2.94
N GLY A 206 15.19 13.60 -3.73
CA GLY A 206 16.55 13.25 -3.34
C GLY A 206 17.56 14.38 -3.51
N LEU A 207 17.15 15.53 -4.05
CA LEU A 207 18.02 16.72 -4.19
C LEU A 207 18.04 17.60 -2.94
N THR A 208 17.11 17.39 -2.02
CA THR A 208 16.94 18.22 -0.83
C THR A 208 16.75 17.36 0.39
N SER A 209 17.36 17.75 1.50
CA SER A 209 17.08 17.21 2.81
C SER A 209 15.65 17.59 3.22
N ASN A 210 14.73 16.64 3.17
CA ASN A 210 13.30 16.88 3.49
C ASN A 210 13.01 16.77 4.99
N GLY A 211 14.02 16.59 5.82
CA GLY A 211 13.87 16.42 7.26
C GLY A 211 13.01 15.23 7.68
N ASN A 212 12.78 15.10 8.98
CA ASN A 212 11.98 14.00 9.53
C ASN A 212 10.48 14.31 9.65
N ILE A 213 10.04 15.52 9.27
CA ILE A 213 8.64 15.93 9.39
C ILE A 213 7.76 15.03 8.52
N LEU A 214 6.82 14.32 9.16
CA LEU A 214 5.88 13.36 8.55
C LEU A 214 6.57 12.28 7.69
N GLN A 215 7.88 12.09 7.84
CA GLN A 215 8.70 11.23 6.97
C GLN A 215 8.48 11.56 5.47
N PHE A 216 8.40 12.86 5.16
CA PHE A 216 7.94 13.33 3.85
C PHE A 216 8.83 12.84 2.71
N ALA A 217 10.13 12.66 2.97
CA ALA A 217 11.05 12.01 2.02
C ALA A 217 10.54 10.63 1.58
N ARG A 218 10.12 9.78 2.52
CA ARG A 218 9.53 8.46 2.20
C ARG A 218 8.22 8.58 1.42
N VAL A 219 7.36 9.53 1.81
CA VAL A 219 6.10 9.79 1.10
C VAL A 219 6.36 10.08 -0.37
N LEU A 220 7.35 10.93 -0.69
CA LEU A 220 7.67 11.29 -2.06
C LEU A 220 8.44 10.18 -2.79
N GLN A 221 9.41 9.54 -2.14
CA GLN A 221 10.21 8.51 -2.79
C GLN A 221 9.42 7.23 -3.10
N PHE A 222 8.43 6.87 -2.28
CA PHE A 222 7.53 5.75 -2.54
C PHE A 222 6.29 6.09 -3.39
N LEU A 223 6.04 7.36 -3.67
CA LEU A 223 4.89 7.83 -4.44
C LEU A 223 4.71 7.12 -5.79
N PRO A 224 5.78 6.83 -6.57
CA PRO A 224 5.63 6.14 -7.86
C PRO A 224 4.95 4.77 -7.75
N PHE A 225 5.20 4.03 -6.68
CA PHE A 225 4.57 2.72 -6.45
C PHE A 225 3.08 2.84 -6.15
N PHE A 226 2.67 3.85 -5.38
CA PHE A 226 1.26 4.12 -5.14
C PHE A 226 0.53 4.50 -6.44
N VAL A 227 1.12 5.43 -7.21
CA VAL A 227 0.56 5.89 -8.47
C VAL A 227 0.52 4.77 -9.50
N LEU A 228 1.57 3.92 -9.57
CA LEU A 228 1.56 2.70 -10.38
C LEU A 228 0.38 1.81 -10.00
N GLY A 229 0.13 1.60 -8.71
CA GLY A 229 -1.00 0.84 -8.20
C GLY A 229 -2.35 1.38 -8.65
N LEU A 230 -2.52 2.72 -8.72
CA LEU A 230 -3.73 3.36 -9.26
C LEU A 230 -3.99 3.03 -10.73
N GLN A 231 -2.93 2.80 -11.53
CA GLN A 231 -3.04 2.50 -12.97
C GLN A 231 -3.25 1.00 -13.25
N LEU A 232 -2.98 0.12 -12.28
CA LEU A 232 -3.14 -1.30 -12.49
C LEU A 232 -4.62 -1.69 -12.62
N ARG A 233 -4.87 -2.69 -13.46
CA ARG A 233 -6.18 -3.30 -13.67
C ARG A 233 -6.15 -4.77 -13.26
N ARG A 234 -7.32 -5.39 -13.13
CA ARG A 234 -7.43 -6.80 -12.75
C ARG A 234 -6.74 -7.73 -13.76
N GLU A 235 -6.77 -7.35 -15.03
CA GLU A 235 -6.14 -8.07 -16.13
C GLU A 235 -4.61 -8.17 -15.96
N HIS A 236 -3.96 -7.10 -15.46
CA HIS A 236 -2.52 -7.10 -15.22
C HIS A 236 -2.12 -8.14 -14.18
N PHE A 237 -2.89 -8.27 -13.09
CA PHE A 237 -2.66 -9.33 -12.10
C PHE A 237 -2.96 -10.73 -12.67
N ALA A 238 -3.96 -10.87 -13.54
CA ALA A 238 -4.24 -12.14 -14.22
C ALA A 238 -3.10 -12.54 -15.15
N TRP A 239 -2.56 -11.59 -15.91
CA TRP A 239 -1.41 -11.78 -16.79
C TRP A 239 -0.15 -12.19 -16.00
N LEU A 240 0.16 -11.51 -14.89
CA LEU A 240 1.29 -11.87 -14.02
C LEU A 240 1.21 -13.32 -13.51
N ARG A 241 0.03 -13.89 -13.36
CA ARG A 241 -0.18 -15.27 -12.88
C ARG A 241 -0.13 -16.33 -13.98
N SER A 242 0.16 -15.98 -15.23
CA SER A 242 0.36 -16.96 -16.29
C SER A 242 1.52 -17.90 -15.94
N ARG A 243 1.46 -19.14 -16.43
CA ARG A 243 2.43 -20.18 -16.07
C ARG A 243 3.89 -19.76 -16.34
N HIS A 244 4.13 -19.19 -17.51
CA HIS A 244 5.48 -18.77 -17.91
C HIS A 244 6.01 -17.65 -17.01
N ILE A 245 5.18 -16.63 -16.73
CA ILE A 245 5.57 -15.52 -15.84
C ILE A 245 5.78 -16.03 -14.42
N ARG A 246 4.96 -16.95 -13.93
CA ARG A 246 5.12 -17.53 -12.59
C ARG A 246 6.45 -18.29 -12.46
N VAL A 247 6.83 -19.07 -13.46
CA VAL A 247 8.13 -19.75 -13.47
C VAL A 247 9.27 -18.75 -13.50
N ALA A 248 9.22 -17.77 -14.42
CA ALA A 248 10.21 -16.69 -14.48
C ALA A 248 10.30 -15.92 -13.15
N SER A 249 9.17 -15.63 -12.52
CA SER A 249 9.11 -14.94 -11.22
C SER A 249 9.75 -15.77 -10.10
N ALA A 250 9.52 -17.09 -10.08
CA ALA A 250 10.18 -17.97 -9.12
C ALA A 250 11.70 -17.95 -9.32
N VAL A 251 12.17 -18.01 -10.56
CA VAL A 251 13.61 -17.90 -10.89
C VAL A 251 14.16 -16.55 -10.44
N VAL A 252 13.48 -15.44 -10.75
CA VAL A 252 13.89 -14.09 -10.32
C VAL A 252 14.01 -14.00 -8.80
N MET A 253 13.00 -14.47 -8.06
CA MET A 253 13.01 -14.43 -6.59
C MET A 253 14.12 -15.31 -6.01
N CYS A 254 14.37 -16.48 -6.59
CA CYS A 254 15.47 -17.36 -6.17
C CYS A 254 16.84 -16.76 -6.48
N LEU A 255 17.05 -16.16 -7.66
CA LEU A 255 18.30 -15.55 -8.05
C LEU A 255 18.58 -14.22 -7.31
N ALA A 256 17.53 -13.49 -6.95
CA ALA A 256 17.67 -12.26 -6.19
C ALA A 256 18.29 -12.49 -4.80
N LEU A 257 18.13 -13.67 -4.20
CA LEU A 257 18.70 -13.97 -2.89
C LEU A 257 20.25 -14.05 -2.93
N PRO A 258 20.90 -14.87 -3.78
CA PRO A 258 22.36 -14.84 -3.91
C PRO A 258 22.87 -13.48 -4.41
N VAL A 259 22.15 -12.78 -5.28
CA VAL A 259 22.52 -11.41 -5.69
C VAL A 259 22.51 -10.48 -4.48
N SER A 260 21.50 -10.54 -3.61
CA SER A 260 21.47 -9.77 -2.37
C SER A 260 22.65 -10.12 -1.46
N TYR A 261 23.04 -11.40 -1.38
CA TYR A 261 24.19 -11.84 -0.59
C TYR A 261 25.53 -11.28 -1.13
N LEU A 262 25.64 -11.15 -2.44
CA LEU A 262 26.83 -10.57 -3.07
C LEU A 262 26.85 -9.04 -2.98
N VAL A 263 25.72 -8.38 -3.02
CA VAL A 263 25.61 -6.91 -3.14
C VAL A 263 25.44 -6.22 -1.79
N ALA A 264 24.52 -6.70 -0.94
CA ALA A 264 24.14 -5.99 0.27
C ALA A 264 25.31 -5.75 1.27
N PRO A 265 26.23 -6.70 1.51
CA PRO A 265 27.38 -6.44 2.37
C PRO A 265 28.36 -5.40 1.81
N ARG A 266 28.34 -5.20 0.48
CA ARG A 266 29.22 -4.23 -0.20
C ARG A 266 28.65 -2.82 -0.26
N LEU A 267 27.34 -2.67 0.04
CA LEU A 267 26.75 -1.35 0.20
C LEU A 267 27.15 -0.80 1.57
N ASN A 268 27.90 0.28 1.57
CA ASN A 268 28.42 0.90 2.80
C ASN A 268 27.31 1.36 3.72
N ASP A 269 26.14 1.68 3.18
CA ASP A 269 25.02 2.22 3.92
C ASP A 269 23.75 1.38 3.71
N TRP A 270 23.20 0.85 4.81
CA TRP A 270 21.90 0.17 4.84
C TRP A 270 20.74 1.11 4.46
N GLU A 271 20.92 2.41 4.67
CA GLU A 271 19.90 3.43 4.50
C GLU A 271 19.40 3.58 3.04
N TRP A 272 20.11 3.00 2.06
CA TRP A 272 19.62 2.87 0.69
C TRP A 272 18.24 2.20 0.60
N PHE A 273 17.96 1.23 1.47
CA PHE A 273 16.71 0.49 1.51
C PHE A 273 15.61 1.18 2.31
N SER A 274 15.95 2.25 3.06
CA SER A 274 14.97 3.02 3.85
C SER A 274 14.10 3.94 3.00
N TRP A 275 14.55 4.32 1.78
CA TRP A 275 13.89 5.24 0.86
C TRP A 275 13.57 6.61 1.50
N ARG A 276 14.46 7.15 2.32
CA ARG A 276 14.25 8.44 2.98
C ARG A 276 15.40 9.43 2.79
N HIS A 277 16.61 8.93 2.48
CA HIS A 277 17.82 9.72 2.44
C HIS A 277 18.08 10.32 1.06
N ASP A 278 18.56 11.54 1.06
CA ASP A 278 19.09 12.24 -0.10
C ASP A 278 20.57 11.84 -0.36
N TYR A 279 21.18 12.44 -1.38
CA TYR A 279 22.56 12.12 -1.77
C TYR A 279 23.58 12.66 -0.76
N THR A 280 23.27 13.76 -0.03
CA THR A 280 24.17 14.36 0.95
C THR A 280 24.18 13.55 2.25
N GLU A 281 23.02 13.08 2.71
CA GLU A 281 22.88 12.21 3.88
C GLU A 281 23.58 10.84 3.66
N LEU A 282 23.59 10.34 2.41
CA LEU A 282 24.30 9.10 2.04
C LEU A 282 25.78 9.32 1.70
N HIS A 283 26.27 10.55 1.78
CA HIS A 283 27.67 10.92 1.48
C HIS A 283 28.15 10.44 0.10
N VAL A 284 27.28 10.51 -0.93
CA VAL A 284 27.58 10.10 -2.29
C VAL A 284 27.41 11.23 -3.29
N SER A 285 28.00 11.08 -4.49
CA SER A 285 27.75 12.04 -5.56
C SER A 285 26.30 11.96 -6.07
N LEU A 286 25.75 13.09 -6.52
CA LEU A 286 24.41 13.17 -7.06
C LEU A 286 24.19 12.17 -8.22
N SER A 287 25.15 12.06 -9.12
CA SER A 287 25.08 11.13 -10.25
C SER A 287 24.99 9.66 -9.77
N PHE A 288 25.83 9.28 -8.81
CA PHE A 288 25.79 7.92 -8.24
C PHE A 288 24.46 7.65 -7.54
N TRP A 289 23.96 8.61 -6.74
CA TRP A 289 22.66 8.51 -6.08
C TRP A 289 21.53 8.27 -7.11
N PHE A 290 21.54 9.07 -8.19
CA PHE A 290 20.51 8.99 -9.23
C PHE A 290 20.50 7.61 -9.92
N PHE A 291 21.65 7.12 -10.37
CA PHE A 291 21.73 5.80 -11.01
C PHE A 291 21.39 4.66 -10.05
N MET A 292 21.87 4.72 -8.81
CA MET A 292 21.54 3.72 -7.79
C MET A 292 20.03 3.72 -7.49
N ARG A 293 19.42 4.90 -7.36
CA ARG A 293 17.98 5.04 -7.10
C ARG A 293 17.14 4.48 -8.24
N ILE A 294 17.52 4.74 -9.50
CA ILE A 294 16.85 4.13 -10.66
C ILE A 294 17.02 2.61 -10.62
N GLY A 295 18.20 2.10 -10.35
CA GLY A 295 18.46 0.66 -10.24
C GLY A 295 17.60 0.01 -9.18
N LEU A 296 17.53 0.59 -7.98
CA LEU A 296 16.67 0.14 -6.89
C LEU A 296 15.17 0.21 -7.26
N PHE A 297 14.76 1.25 -7.99
CA PHE A 297 13.39 1.39 -8.44
C PHE A 297 13.00 0.29 -9.42
N VAL A 298 13.84 0.01 -10.42
CA VAL A 298 13.62 -1.07 -11.38
C VAL A 298 13.61 -2.43 -10.67
N ALA A 299 14.57 -2.70 -9.79
CA ALA A 299 14.60 -3.92 -8.99
C ALA A 299 13.33 -4.08 -8.16
N ALA A 300 12.87 -3.01 -7.50
CA ALA A 300 11.64 -3.04 -6.70
C ALA A 300 10.40 -3.33 -7.54
N VAL A 301 10.28 -2.78 -8.74
CA VAL A 301 9.16 -3.07 -9.66
C VAL A 301 9.18 -4.52 -10.11
N VAL A 302 10.35 -5.02 -10.54
CA VAL A 302 10.51 -6.42 -10.98
C VAL A 302 10.21 -7.39 -9.85
N MET A 303 10.78 -7.18 -8.66
CA MET A 303 10.56 -8.03 -7.48
C MET A 303 9.11 -7.98 -7.00
N THR A 304 8.47 -6.80 -7.03
CA THR A 304 7.04 -6.65 -6.72
C THR A 304 6.16 -7.42 -7.70
N ALA A 305 6.43 -7.35 -8.99
CA ALA A 305 5.71 -8.11 -10.01
C ALA A 305 5.92 -9.63 -9.81
N ALA A 306 7.15 -10.05 -9.53
CA ALA A 306 7.47 -11.44 -9.22
C ALA A 306 6.73 -11.93 -7.97
N PHE A 307 6.70 -11.15 -6.89
CA PHE A 307 5.92 -11.46 -5.70
C PHE A 307 4.43 -11.66 -6.03
N PHE A 308 3.79 -10.70 -6.71
CA PHE A 308 2.38 -10.81 -7.07
C PHE A 308 2.08 -12.00 -7.99
N SER A 309 3.01 -12.39 -8.84
CA SER A 309 2.88 -13.58 -9.68
C SER A 309 2.76 -14.87 -8.85
N LEU A 310 3.46 -14.94 -7.71
CA LEU A 310 3.54 -16.13 -6.86
C LEU A 310 2.43 -16.21 -5.81
N VAL A 311 1.76 -15.08 -5.49
CA VAL A 311 0.67 -15.06 -4.51
C VAL A 311 -0.49 -15.99 -4.93
N PRO A 312 -0.99 -16.87 -4.02
CA PRO A 312 -2.15 -17.71 -4.30
C PRO A 312 -3.41 -16.87 -4.58
N ASN A 313 -4.18 -17.25 -5.60
CA ASN A 313 -5.45 -16.60 -5.95
C ASN A 313 -6.69 -17.35 -5.43
N ARG A 314 -6.47 -18.44 -4.69
CA ARG A 314 -7.52 -19.24 -4.06
C ARG A 314 -7.62 -18.92 -2.57
N ARG A 315 -8.76 -19.24 -1.95
CA ARG A 315 -8.90 -19.17 -0.49
C ARG A 315 -7.93 -20.17 0.16
N THR A 316 -7.16 -19.65 1.10
CA THR A 316 -6.22 -20.37 1.94
C THR A 316 -6.64 -20.22 3.40
N TRP A 317 -6.02 -20.97 4.32
CA TRP A 317 -6.28 -20.85 5.76
C TRP A 317 -5.97 -19.44 6.31
N PHE A 318 -5.03 -18.72 5.67
CA PHE A 318 -4.62 -17.38 6.08
C PHE A 318 -5.37 -16.24 5.37
N THR A 319 -6.25 -16.51 4.40
CA THR A 319 -6.97 -15.45 3.65
C THR A 319 -7.73 -14.52 4.58
N VAL A 320 -8.42 -15.07 5.60
CA VAL A 320 -9.17 -14.26 6.56
C VAL A 320 -8.25 -13.38 7.41
N MET A 321 -7.04 -13.84 7.72
CA MET A 321 -6.03 -13.06 8.46
C MET A 321 -5.56 -11.86 7.67
N GLY A 322 -5.49 -11.95 6.34
CA GLY A 322 -5.17 -10.84 5.45
C GLY A 322 -6.13 -9.64 5.54
N THR A 323 -7.34 -9.83 6.10
CA THR A 323 -8.25 -8.70 6.38
C THR A 323 -7.91 -7.96 7.68
N ARG A 324 -7.05 -8.52 8.53
CA ARG A 324 -6.69 -8.03 9.87
C ARG A 324 -5.24 -7.54 9.97
N THR A 325 -4.60 -7.30 8.86
CA THR A 325 -3.18 -6.93 8.80
C THR A 325 -2.84 -5.63 9.54
N MET A 326 -3.81 -4.73 9.71
CA MET A 326 -3.61 -3.48 10.46
C MET A 326 -3.26 -3.75 11.93
N TYR A 327 -3.83 -4.79 12.54
CA TYR A 327 -3.52 -5.17 13.92
C TYR A 327 -2.07 -5.60 14.08
N ALA A 328 -1.59 -6.47 13.20
CA ALA A 328 -0.20 -6.88 13.24
C ALA A 328 0.74 -5.70 12.89
N LEU A 329 0.38 -4.84 11.92
CA LEU A 329 1.15 -3.65 11.57
C LEU A 329 1.38 -2.74 12.79
N LEU A 330 0.34 -2.49 13.58
CA LEU A 330 0.39 -1.53 14.69
C LEU A 330 0.88 -2.14 16.00
N LEU A 331 0.81 -3.44 16.19
CA LEU A 331 1.16 -4.06 17.47
C LEU A 331 2.58 -4.66 17.49
N HIS A 332 3.12 -5.11 16.34
CA HIS A 332 4.44 -5.76 16.34
C HIS A 332 5.61 -4.85 16.78
N PRO A 333 5.59 -3.50 16.58
CA PRO A 333 6.68 -2.66 17.07
C PRO A 333 6.86 -2.73 18.58
N LEU A 334 5.76 -2.87 19.32
CA LEU A 334 5.81 -3.03 20.78
C LEU A 334 6.49 -4.36 21.17
N LEU A 335 6.19 -5.44 20.46
CA LEU A 335 6.80 -6.74 20.69
C LEU A 335 8.30 -6.75 20.32
N TYR A 336 8.64 -6.11 19.20
CA TYR A 336 10.04 -5.93 18.80
C TYR A 336 10.82 -5.17 19.88
N ARG A 337 10.30 -4.02 20.34
CA ARG A 337 10.95 -3.24 21.38
C ARG A 337 11.10 -4.01 22.71
N ALA A 338 10.05 -4.70 23.13
CA ALA A 338 10.12 -5.54 24.33
C ALA A 338 11.18 -6.65 24.21
N ALA A 339 11.39 -7.21 23.01
CA ALA A 339 12.46 -8.19 22.78
C ALA A 339 13.86 -7.57 22.85
N VAL A 340 14.03 -6.34 22.36
CA VAL A 340 15.30 -5.58 22.49
C VAL A 340 15.60 -5.33 23.96
N ASP A 341 14.65 -4.78 24.71
CA ASP A 341 14.86 -4.45 26.13
C ASP A 341 15.10 -5.69 27.02
N ALA A 342 14.48 -6.82 26.66
CA ALA A 342 14.72 -8.08 27.35
C ALA A 342 16.10 -8.71 27.06
N GLY A 343 16.95 -8.08 26.22
CA GLY A 343 18.25 -8.58 25.82
C GLY A 343 18.17 -9.91 25.02
N VAL A 344 17.09 -10.09 24.25
CA VAL A 344 16.88 -11.32 23.46
C VAL A 344 17.94 -11.44 22.36
N TYR A 345 18.37 -10.33 21.81
CA TYR A 345 19.33 -10.27 20.70
C TYR A 345 20.72 -10.71 21.13
N ASP A 346 21.18 -10.33 22.32
CA ASP A 346 22.48 -10.71 22.87
C ASP A 346 22.55 -12.22 23.18
N ARG A 347 21.39 -12.83 23.49
CA ARG A 347 21.30 -14.27 23.80
C ARG A 347 21.20 -15.16 22.58
N LEU A 348 20.79 -14.61 21.44
CA LEU A 348 20.45 -15.36 20.22
C LEU A 348 21.38 -15.03 19.03
N GLU A 349 22.65 -14.77 19.28
CA GLU A 349 23.63 -14.44 18.22
C GLU A 349 23.95 -15.61 17.28
N SER A 350 23.73 -16.85 17.72
CA SER A 350 24.01 -18.02 16.92
C SER A 350 23.09 -18.07 15.66
N PRO A 351 23.52 -18.71 14.55
CA PRO A 351 22.67 -18.89 13.37
C PRO A 351 21.32 -19.55 13.69
N TRP A 352 21.32 -20.51 14.59
CA TRP A 352 20.10 -21.20 15.04
C TRP A 352 19.20 -20.28 15.88
N GLY A 353 19.81 -19.42 16.74
CA GLY A 353 19.08 -18.41 17.50
C GLY A 353 18.37 -17.40 16.57
N LYS A 354 19.08 -16.93 15.55
CA LYS A 354 18.51 -16.02 14.53
C LYS A 354 17.36 -16.66 13.74
N MET A 355 17.49 -17.93 13.38
CA MET A 355 16.43 -18.70 12.73
C MET A 355 15.23 -18.90 13.67
N ALA A 356 15.48 -19.24 14.93
CA ALA A 356 14.42 -19.43 15.92
C ALA A 356 13.65 -18.12 16.15
N LEU A 357 14.32 -16.96 16.32
CA LEU A 357 13.66 -15.68 16.49
C LEU A 357 12.87 -15.29 15.24
N THR A 358 13.37 -15.58 14.04
CA THR A 358 12.62 -15.38 12.78
C THR A 358 11.34 -16.20 12.75
N ALA A 359 11.40 -17.46 13.16
CA ALA A 359 10.22 -18.33 13.24
C ALA A 359 9.21 -17.81 14.29
N VAL A 360 9.71 -17.37 15.46
CA VAL A 360 8.89 -16.73 16.50
C VAL A 360 8.23 -15.45 15.97
N ALA A 361 8.97 -14.59 15.28
CA ALA A 361 8.43 -13.37 14.67
C ALA A 361 7.32 -13.68 13.65
N ALA A 362 7.50 -14.71 12.81
CA ALA A 362 6.48 -15.16 11.87
C ALA A 362 5.21 -15.67 12.59
N VAL A 363 5.38 -16.45 13.67
CA VAL A 363 4.26 -16.92 14.52
C VAL A 363 3.56 -15.72 15.17
N PHE A 364 4.28 -14.76 15.72
CA PHE A 364 3.70 -13.54 16.26
C PHE A 364 2.90 -12.76 15.22
N ALA A 365 3.42 -12.61 14.00
CA ALA A 365 2.68 -11.97 12.93
C ALA A 365 1.33 -12.66 12.69
N VAL A 366 1.30 -13.99 12.67
CA VAL A 366 0.07 -14.80 12.52
C VAL A 366 -0.87 -14.59 13.71
N VAL A 367 -0.35 -14.67 14.95
CA VAL A 367 -1.14 -14.49 16.19
C VAL A 367 -1.78 -13.10 16.22
N LEU A 368 -1.03 -12.05 15.86
CA LEU A 368 -1.51 -10.67 15.83
C LEU A 368 -2.65 -10.45 14.80
N MET A 369 -2.77 -11.31 13.80
CA MET A 369 -3.86 -11.28 12.81
C MET A 369 -5.05 -12.18 13.17
N THR A 370 -5.10 -12.77 14.37
CA THR A 370 -6.22 -13.61 14.82
C THR A 370 -7.44 -12.79 15.21
N ALA A 371 -8.60 -13.46 15.26
CA ALA A 371 -9.86 -12.86 15.72
C ALA A 371 -9.84 -12.46 17.21
N ALA A 372 -9.03 -13.15 18.02
CA ALA A 372 -8.87 -12.84 19.45
C ALA A 372 -8.22 -11.46 19.62
N VAL A 373 -7.07 -11.23 18.97
CA VAL A 373 -6.35 -9.96 18.99
C VAL A 373 -7.22 -8.83 18.42
N GLN A 374 -7.90 -9.08 17.30
CA GLN A 374 -8.86 -8.12 16.74
C GLN A 374 -9.92 -7.72 17.77
N ARG A 375 -10.49 -8.67 18.51
CA ARG A 375 -11.55 -8.38 19.48
C ARG A 375 -11.04 -7.49 20.62
N ILE A 376 -9.83 -7.75 21.12
CA ILE A 376 -9.21 -7.01 22.22
C ILE A 376 -8.82 -5.60 21.78
N PHE A 377 -8.10 -5.47 20.68
CA PHE A 377 -7.50 -4.19 20.25
C PHE A 377 -8.38 -3.39 19.29
N ARG A 378 -9.58 -3.87 18.98
CA ARG A 378 -10.53 -3.17 18.09
C ARG A 378 -10.77 -1.71 18.47
N PRO A 379 -10.97 -1.33 19.76
CA PRO A 379 -11.19 0.06 20.12
C PRO A 379 -10.04 1.00 19.73
N LEU A 380 -8.81 0.50 19.74
CA LEU A 380 -7.61 1.28 19.40
C LEU A 380 -7.36 1.35 17.88
N VAL A 381 -7.58 0.22 17.17
CA VAL A 381 -7.29 0.10 15.73
C VAL A 381 -8.47 0.55 14.87
N GLU A 382 -9.71 0.32 15.32
CA GLU A 382 -10.94 0.66 14.60
C GLU A 382 -11.90 1.45 15.52
N PRO A 383 -11.52 2.67 15.97
CA PRO A 383 -12.34 3.45 16.89
C PRO A 383 -13.66 3.85 16.24
N ARG A 384 -14.78 3.66 16.98
CA ARG A 384 -16.15 3.96 16.52
C ARG A 384 -16.47 5.45 16.67
N LEU A 385 -15.75 6.32 15.95
CA LEU A 385 -15.95 7.77 15.99
C LEU A 385 -17.06 8.28 15.06
N GLN A 386 -17.80 7.40 14.41
CA GLN A 386 -18.87 7.78 13.46
C GLN A 386 -19.95 8.68 14.10
N ARG A 387 -20.16 8.58 15.41
CA ARG A 387 -21.10 9.42 16.14
C ARG A 387 -20.62 10.86 16.39
N LEU A 388 -19.32 11.11 16.30
CA LEU A 388 -18.73 12.44 16.50
C LEU A 388 -18.59 13.25 15.21
N MET A 389 -18.85 12.62 14.06
CA MET A 389 -18.68 13.21 12.74
C MET A 389 -20.00 13.30 11.94
N SER A 390 -21.14 13.22 12.66
CA SER A 390 -22.50 13.43 12.10
C SER A 390 -22.80 14.89 11.92
#